data_0fd1680e9ab9adcb82560ec480fd7ec5
#
_entry.id   0fd1680e9ab9adcb82560ec480fd7ec5
#
_cell.length_a   1.000
_cell.length_b   1.000
_cell.length_c   1.000
_cell.angle_alpha   90.00
_cell.angle_beta   90.00
_cell.angle_gamma   90.00
#
_symmetry.space_group_name_H-M   'P 1'
#
loop_
_entity.id
_entity.type
_entity.pdbx_description
1 polymer ?
#
loop_
_entity_poly.entity_id
_entity_poly.type
_entity_poly.pdbx_seq_one_letter_code
_entity_poly.pdbx_strand_id
1 'polypeptide(L)'
;MEKIILVKPDLSYADEIIKYKEESLKENPLINGAAGLNNFSSIEDWLEELKKRSSQETVPEGLVPSSTFLGVREKDNYIVGMIDIRHYLNEFLKQFGGNIGYSVRKSKRNKGYAKQMLKLALEKCKDLKMKKVLITCDEDNIASEKVILSANAKFEDIRCIDGENIKEK
;
A
#
# COMPACT_ATOMS: atom_id res chain seq x y z
N MET A 1 20.87 7.20 -4.04
CA MET A 1 19.61 6.82 -3.37
C MET A 1 19.71 5.35 -2.94
N GLU A 2 19.35 5.04 -1.71
CA GLU A 2 19.38 3.67 -1.21
C GLU A 2 18.32 2.82 -1.93
N LYS A 3 18.75 1.65 -2.39
CA LYS A 3 17.89 0.72 -3.13
C LYS A 3 16.98 -0.04 -2.17
N ILE A 4 15.74 -0.21 -2.58
CA ILE A 4 14.75 -1.03 -1.88
C ILE A 4 14.27 -2.16 -2.77
N ILE A 5 13.73 -3.19 -2.14
CA ILE A 5 13.02 -4.30 -2.77
C ILE A 5 11.64 -4.45 -2.14
N LEU A 6 10.72 -5.06 -2.85
CA LEU A 6 9.44 -5.47 -2.30
C LEU A 6 9.49 -6.96 -1.97
N VAL A 7 9.22 -7.28 -0.70
CA VAL A 7 9.19 -8.65 -0.20
C VAL A 7 7.85 -8.98 0.41
N LYS A 8 7.44 -10.23 0.35
CA LYS A 8 6.25 -10.70 1.06
C LYS A 8 6.53 -10.70 2.56
N PRO A 9 5.58 -10.21 3.39
CA PRO A 9 5.73 -10.28 4.83
C PRO A 9 5.82 -11.72 5.32
N ASP A 10 6.74 -11.97 6.25
CA ASP A 10 6.86 -13.23 6.97
C ASP A 10 7.39 -12.99 8.39
N LEU A 11 7.47 -14.04 9.21
CA LEU A 11 7.90 -13.94 10.61
C LEU A 11 9.34 -13.46 10.78
N SER A 12 10.19 -13.59 9.77
CA SER A 12 11.57 -13.07 9.84
C SER A 12 11.63 -11.55 9.97
N TYR A 13 10.56 -10.86 9.55
CA TYR A 13 10.41 -9.41 9.66
C TYR A 13 9.57 -8.96 10.86
N ALA A 14 9.14 -9.89 11.75
CA ALA A 14 8.18 -9.59 12.81
C ALA A 14 8.57 -8.37 13.67
N ASP A 15 9.82 -8.30 14.13
CA ASP A 15 10.29 -7.18 14.96
C ASP A 15 10.27 -5.85 14.21
N GLU A 16 10.66 -5.83 12.95
CA GLU A 16 10.63 -4.63 12.12
C GLU A 16 9.19 -4.22 11.77
N ILE A 17 8.28 -5.17 11.57
CA ILE A 17 6.86 -4.90 11.35
C ILE A 17 6.25 -4.25 12.59
N ILE A 18 6.57 -4.74 13.78
CA ILE A 18 6.11 -4.14 15.04
C ILE A 18 6.59 -2.70 15.18
N LYS A 19 7.88 -2.45 14.96
CA LYS A 19 8.45 -1.09 14.99
C LYS A 19 7.79 -0.17 13.97
N TYR A 20 7.56 -0.66 12.76
CA TYR A 20 6.87 0.09 11.72
C TYR A 20 5.45 0.46 12.13
N LYS A 21 4.72 -0.51 12.66
CA LYS A 21 3.35 -0.32 13.17
C LYS A 21 3.31 0.72 14.29
N GLU A 22 4.17 0.59 15.29
CA GLU A 22 4.25 1.52 16.43
C GLU A 22 4.55 2.96 15.98
N GLU A 23 5.51 3.14 15.10
CA GLU A 23 5.85 4.47 14.55
C GLU A 23 4.67 5.06 13.76
N SER A 24 4.02 4.26 12.93
CA SER A 24 2.89 4.70 12.09
C SER A 24 1.67 5.10 12.92
N LEU A 25 1.35 4.33 13.96
CA LEU A 25 0.19 4.59 14.82
C LEU A 25 0.33 5.83 15.71
N LYS A 26 1.54 6.33 15.91
CA LYS A 26 1.75 7.63 16.57
C LYS A 26 1.23 8.81 15.74
N GLU A 27 1.11 8.64 14.45
CA GLU A 27 0.69 9.67 13.51
C GLU A 27 -0.76 9.53 13.05
N ASN A 28 -1.18 8.30 12.77
CA ASN A 28 -2.51 8.02 12.22
C ASN A 28 -3.00 6.64 12.70
N PRO A 29 -4.28 6.51 13.11
CA PRO A 29 -4.85 5.21 13.50
C PRO A 29 -4.96 4.20 12.36
N LEU A 30 -4.85 4.66 11.11
CA LEU A 30 -4.91 3.83 9.91
C LEU A 30 -3.56 3.82 9.21
N ILE A 31 -3.05 2.62 8.87
CA ILE A 31 -1.82 2.45 8.11
C ILE A 31 -2.19 2.06 6.67
N ASN A 32 -2.08 2.99 5.75
CA ASN A 32 -2.39 2.73 4.34
C ASN A 32 -1.42 1.70 3.74
N GLY A 33 -1.95 0.81 2.90
CA GLY A 33 -1.14 -0.21 2.23
C GLY A 33 -0.65 -1.35 3.13
N ALA A 34 -1.18 -1.46 4.35
CA ALA A 34 -0.78 -2.49 5.32
C ALA A 34 -1.87 -3.55 5.59
N ALA A 35 -2.90 -3.60 4.74
CA ALA A 35 -3.97 -4.62 4.82
C ALA A 35 -4.55 -4.82 6.24
N GLY A 36 -4.83 -3.71 6.92
CA GLY A 36 -5.44 -3.73 8.24
C GLY A 36 -4.50 -4.09 9.40
N LEU A 37 -3.19 -4.00 9.23
CA LEU A 37 -2.20 -4.27 10.28
C LEU A 37 -2.52 -3.57 11.61
N ASN A 38 -3.08 -2.37 11.55
CA ASN A 38 -3.49 -1.61 12.73
C ASN A 38 -4.55 -2.30 13.60
N ASN A 39 -5.31 -3.26 13.05
CA ASN A 39 -6.37 -3.98 13.75
C ASN A 39 -5.90 -5.29 14.38
N PHE A 40 -4.66 -5.70 14.19
CA PHE A 40 -4.12 -6.95 14.68
C PHE A 40 -3.19 -6.73 15.88
N SER A 41 -3.37 -7.52 16.93
CA SER A 41 -2.48 -7.52 18.10
C SER A 41 -1.27 -8.43 17.91
N SER A 42 -1.36 -9.45 17.05
CA SER A 42 -0.28 -10.37 16.74
C SER A 42 0.10 -10.33 15.26
N ILE A 43 1.39 -10.44 14.99
CA ILE A 43 1.90 -10.49 13.60
C ILE A 43 1.47 -11.78 12.92
N GLU A 44 1.42 -12.89 13.66
CA GLU A 44 0.97 -14.18 13.17
C GLU A 44 -0.46 -14.11 12.62
N ASP A 45 -1.37 -13.50 13.34
CA ASP A 45 -2.78 -13.34 12.93
C ASP A 45 -2.89 -12.44 11.69
N TRP A 46 -2.09 -11.38 11.62
CA TRP A 46 -2.04 -10.53 10.44
C TRP A 46 -1.48 -11.30 9.22
N LEU A 47 -0.45 -12.10 9.39
CA LEU A 47 0.09 -12.93 8.31
C LEU A 47 -0.92 -13.96 7.80
N GLU A 48 -1.71 -14.57 8.69
CA GLU A 48 -2.81 -15.45 8.28
C GLU A 48 -3.90 -14.70 7.50
N GLU A 49 -4.23 -13.49 7.93
CA GLU A 49 -5.15 -12.63 7.18
C GLU A 49 -4.61 -12.30 5.77
N LEU A 50 -3.32 -12.02 5.64
CA LEU A 50 -2.71 -11.78 4.32
C LEU A 50 -2.83 -12.99 3.40
N LYS A 51 -2.68 -14.20 3.93
CA LYS A 51 -2.89 -15.43 3.16
C LYS A 51 -4.34 -15.53 2.67
N LYS A 52 -5.32 -15.27 3.52
CA LYS A 52 -6.73 -15.26 3.13
C LYS A 52 -7.01 -14.24 2.03
N ARG A 53 -6.44 -13.04 2.14
CA ARG A 53 -6.61 -11.98 1.13
C ARG A 53 -5.91 -12.23 -0.18
N SER A 54 -4.98 -13.18 -0.25
CA SER A 54 -4.18 -13.43 -1.46
C SER A 54 -4.91 -14.23 -2.54
N SER A 55 -6.05 -14.85 -2.22
CA SER A 55 -6.80 -15.73 -3.13
C SER A 55 -8.27 -15.36 -3.18
N GLN A 56 -8.86 -15.49 -4.38
CA GLN A 56 -10.31 -15.32 -4.59
C GLN A 56 -11.15 -16.30 -3.77
N GLU A 57 -10.62 -17.48 -3.48
CA GLU A 57 -11.32 -18.55 -2.76
C GLU A 57 -11.42 -18.27 -1.26
N THR A 58 -10.47 -17.52 -0.71
CA THR A 58 -10.32 -17.31 0.74
C THR A 58 -10.45 -15.87 1.18
N VAL A 59 -10.51 -14.93 0.25
CA VAL A 59 -10.63 -13.51 0.58
C VAL A 59 -11.91 -13.24 1.37
N PRO A 60 -11.86 -12.46 2.47
CA PRO A 60 -13.04 -12.10 3.24
C PRO A 60 -14.12 -11.43 2.40
N GLU A 61 -15.37 -11.66 2.75
CA GLU A 61 -16.52 -11.03 2.09
C GLU A 61 -16.39 -9.50 2.05
N GLY A 62 -16.74 -8.91 0.91
CA GLY A 62 -16.67 -7.47 0.69
C GLY A 62 -15.30 -6.96 0.28
N LEU A 63 -14.27 -7.81 0.33
CA LEU A 63 -12.92 -7.49 -0.13
C LEU A 63 -12.61 -8.17 -1.46
N VAL A 64 -11.61 -7.65 -2.16
CA VAL A 64 -11.04 -8.27 -3.35
C VAL A 64 -9.68 -8.88 -3.02
N PRO A 65 -9.21 -9.88 -3.79
CA PRO A 65 -7.87 -10.41 -3.60
C PRO A 65 -6.81 -9.32 -3.68
N SER A 66 -5.83 -9.39 -2.80
CA SER A 66 -4.74 -8.43 -2.74
C SER A 66 -3.40 -9.08 -2.39
N SER A 67 -2.33 -8.40 -2.74
CA SER A 67 -0.95 -8.78 -2.42
C SER A 67 -0.30 -7.63 -1.67
N THR A 68 0.11 -7.90 -0.43
CA THR A 68 0.76 -6.91 0.44
C THR A 68 2.27 -7.15 0.46
N PHE A 69 3.05 -6.08 0.34
CA PHE A 69 4.51 -6.16 0.34
C PHE A 69 5.11 -5.19 1.35
N LEU A 70 6.24 -5.59 1.91
CA LEU A 70 7.12 -4.70 2.65
C LEU A 70 8.09 -4.04 1.66
N GLY A 71 8.22 -2.74 1.74
CA GLY A 71 9.32 -2.00 1.11
C GLY A 71 10.54 -2.06 2.02
N VAL A 72 11.53 -2.85 1.63
CA VAL A 72 12.68 -3.16 2.47
C VAL A 72 13.95 -2.60 1.85
N ARG A 73 14.74 -1.93 2.66
CA ARG A 73 16.06 -1.44 2.26
C ARG A 73 17.03 -2.63 2.15
N GLU A 74 17.60 -2.81 0.96
CA GLU A 74 18.33 -4.04 0.61
C GLU A 74 19.56 -4.30 1.51
N LYS A 75 20.24 -3.24 1.96
CA LYS A 75 21.48 -3.36 2.73
C LYS A 75 21.32 -3.88 4.17
N ASP A 76 20.17 -3.70 4.80
CA ASP A 76 19.97 -3.96 6.22
C ASP A 76 18.59 -4.47 6.61
N ASN A 77 17.77 -4.84 5.62
CA ASN A 77 16.40 -5.35 5.82
C ASN A 77 15.46 -4.41 6.61
N TYR A 78 15.78 -3.12 6.63
CA TYR A 78 14.97 -2.12 7.31
C TYR A 78 13.70 -1.80 6.52
N ILE A 79 12.53 -1.89 7.14
CA ILE A 79 11.26 -1.58 6.51
C ILE A 79 11.08 -0.06 6.40
N VAL A 80 11.03 0.45 5.19
CA VAL A 80 10.79 1.87 4.90
C VAL A 80 9.32 2.20 4.64
N GLY A 81 8.54 1.20 4.22
CA GLY A 81 7.13 1.37 3.91
C GLY A 81 6.42 0.05 3.64
N MET A 82 5.12 0.14 3.41
CA MET A 82 4.27 -0.99 2.99
C MET A 82 3.42 -0.58 1.80
N ILE A 83 3.10 -1.54 0.95
CA ILE A 83 2.27 -1.33 -0.23
C ILE A 83 1.38 -2.54 -0.46
N ASP A 84 0.12 -2.29 -0.80
CA ASP A 84 -0.88 -3.31 -1.09
C ASP A 84 -1.40 -3.13 -2.50
N ILE A 85 -1.50 -4.23 -3.25
CA ILE A 85 -2.01 -4.27 -4.62
C ILE A 85 -3.29 -5.07 -4.62
N ARG A 86 -4.42 -4.42 -4.89
CA ARG A 86 -5.72 -5.06 -5.08
C ARG A 86 -5.82 -5.51 -6.53
N HIS A 87 -6.08 -6.79 -6.74
CA HIS A 87 -5.96 -7.43 -8.05
C HIS A 87 -7.00 -6.95 -9.06
N TYR A 88 -8.15 -6.49 -8.57
CA TYR A 88 -9.19 -5.83 -9.37
C TYR A 88 -9.99 -4.85 -8.51
N LEU A 89 -10.91 -4.12 -9.11
CA LEU A 89 -11.74 -3.13 -8.42
C LEU A 89 -13.16 -3.65 -8.25
N ASN A 90 -13.70 -3.61 -7.03
CA ASN A 90 -15.12 -3.68 -6.76
C ASN A 90 -15.73 -2.27 -6.82
N GLU A 91 -17.03 -2.12 -6.61
CA GLU A 91 -17.69 -0.82 -6.71
C GLU A 91 -17.13 0.22 -5.73
N PHE A 92 -16.81 -0.20 -4.50
CA PHE A 92 -16.18 0.69 -3.52
C PHE A 92 -14.80 1.18 -3.98
N LEU A 93 -13.94 0.26 -4.42
CA LEU A 93 -12.57 0.59 -4.85
C LEU A 93 -12.53 1.43 -6.12
N LYS A 94 -13.49 1.25 -7.02
CA LYS A 94 -13.67 2.13 -8.20
C LYS A 94 -13.95 3.57 -7.80
N GLN A 95 -14.69 3.76 -6.71
CA GLN A 95 -15.05 5.08 -6.23
C GLN A 95 -13.94 5.71 -5.36
N PHE A 96 -13.30 4.93 -4.49
CA PHE A 96 -12.57 5.53 -3.38
C PHE A 96 -11.22 4.91 -3.01
N GLY A 97 -10.94 3.70 -3.40
CA GLY A 97 -9.74 2.99 -2.92
C GLY A 97 -8.66 2.76 -3.98
N GLY A 98 -9.09 2.52 -5.21
CA GLY A 98 -8.19 2.14 -6.29
C GLY A 98 -7.50 0.79 -6.07
N ASN A 99 -6.52 0.49 -6.93
CA ASN A 99 -5.77 -0.77 -6.88
C ASN A 99 -4.61 -0.75 -5.90
N ILE A 100 -3.99 0.40 -5.64
CA ILE A 100 -2.78 0.49 -4.83
C ILE A 100 -2.97 1.44 -3.66
N GLY A 101 -2.69 0.94 -2.45
CA GLY A 101 -2.50 1.74 -1.25
C GLY A 101 -1.07 1.59 -0.74
N TYR A 102 -0.49 2.64 -0.19
CA TYR A 102 0.87 2.59 0.36
C TYR A 102 1.07 3.58 1.50
N SER A 103 2.09 3.30 2.30
CA SER A 103 2.58 4.22 3.33
C SER A 103 4.10 4.15 3.42
N VAL A 104 4.71 5.23 3.87
CA VAL A 104 6.15 5.32 4.14
C VAL A 104 6.35 5.76 5.59
N ARG A 105 7.28 5.11 6.26
CA ARG A 105 7.69 5.45 7.63
C ARG A 105 8.00 6.94 7.71
N LYS A 106 7.46 7.63 8.71
CA LYS A 106 7.59 9.10 8.84
C LYS A 106 9.02 9.58 8.75
N SER A 107 9.92 8.90 9.48
CA SER A 107 11.36 9.20 9.51
C SER A 107 12.09 8.96 8.17
N LYS A 108 11.41 8.35 7.20
CA LYS A 108 11.97 7.98 5.88
C LYS A 108 11.29 8.69 4.70
N ARG A 109 10.37 9.61 4.96
CA ARG A 109 9.70 10.41 3.92
C ARG A 109 10.67 11.40 3.25
N ASN A 110 10.30 11.89 2.08
CA ASN A 110 11.07 12.84 1.27
C ASN A 110 12.46 12.32 0.83
N LYS A 111 12.62 10.99 0.77
CA LYS A 111 13.86 10.31 0.35
C LYS A 111 13.68 9.46 -0.91
N GLY A 112 12.54 9.58 -1.58
CA GLY A 112 12.26 8.86 -2.82
C GLY A 112 11.79 7.42 -2.66
N TYR A 113 11.59 6.92 -1.45
CA TYR A 113 11.17 5.53 -1.22
C TYR A 113 9.79 5.22 -1.76
N ALA A 114 8.82 6.12 -1.59
CA ALA A 114 7.48 5.94 -2.15
C ALA A 114 7.49 5.77 -3.67
N LYS A 115 8.31 6.56 -4.38
CA LYS A 115 8.47 6.44 -5.83
C LYS A 115 9.07 5.10 -6.24
N GLN A 116 10.09 4.62 -5.51
CA GLN A 116 10.67 3.29 -5.76
C GLN A 116 9.64 2.18 -5.51
N MET A 117 8.91 2.25 -4.38
CA MET A 117 7.87 1.28 -4.04
C MET A 117 6.79 1.21 -5.12
N LEU A 118 6.29 2.37 -5.55
CA LEU A 118 5.25 2.44 -6.59
C LEU A 118 5.76 1.85 -7.92
N LYS A 119 6.97 2.20 -8.34
CA LYS A 119 7.57 1.63 -9.56
C LYS A 119 7.63 0.10 -9.48
N LEU A 120 8.13 -0.45 -8.37
CA LEU A 120 8.23 -1.90 -8.17
C LEU A 120 6.84 -2.57 -8.11
N ALA A 121 5.87 -1.90 -7.49
CA ALA A 121 4.48 -2.40 -7.45
C ALA A 121 3.85 -2.44 -8.85
N LEU A 122 4.10 -1.44 -9.68
CA LEU A 122 3.61 -1.43 -11.07
C LEU A 122 4.21 -2.57 -11.90
N GLU A 123 5.47 -2.95 -11.67
CA GLU A 123 6.03 -4.15 -12.31
C GLU A 123 5.27 -5.42 -11.87
N LYS A 124 4.93 -5.54 -10.59
CA LYS A 124 4.09 -6.64 -10.11
C LYS A 124 2.67 -6.63 -10.69
N CYS A 125 2.10 -5.46 -10.92
CA CYS A 125 0.82 -5.32 -11.61
C CYS A 125 0.88 -5.86 -13.05
N LYS A 126 2.00 -5.67 -13.74
CA LYS A 126 2.22 -6.27 -15.07
C LYS A 126 2.28 -7.79 -14.99
N ASP A 127 2.96 -8.35 -14.01
CA ASP A 127 3.01 -9.80 -13.77
C ASP A 127 1.62 -10.38 -13.51
N LEU A 128 0.75 -9.62 -12.84
CA LEU A 128 -0.66 -9.95 -12.62
C LEU A 128 -1.54 -9.70 -13.86
N LYS A 129 -0.94 -9.27 -14.98
CA LYS A 129 -1.65 -8.96 -16.24
C LYS A 129 -2.73 -7.89 -16.10
N MET A 130 -2.55 -6.97 -15.18
CA MET A 130 -3.45 -5.82 -14.99
C MET A 130 -3.26 -4.84 -16.15
N LYS A 131 -4.35 -4.53 -16.85
CA LYS A 131 -4.32 -3.62 -18.01
C LYS A 131 -4.32 -2.15 -17.62
N LYS A 132 -4.93 -1.83 -16.50
CA LYS A 132 -5.05 -0.47 -15.96
C LYS A 132 -4.93 -0.54 -14.44
N VAL A 133 -4.26 0.46 -13.87
CA VAL A 133 -4.11 0.61 -12.41
C VAL A 133 -4.67 1.96 -12.02
N LEU A 134 -5.62 1.97 -11.11
CA LEU A 134 -6.18 3.18 -10.50
C LEU A 134 -5.52 3.41 -9.15
N ILE A 135 -5.04 4.63 -8.92
CA ILE A 135 -4.47 5.04 -7.64
C ILE A 135 -5.18 6.30 -7.17
N THR A 136 -5.60 6.32 -5.93
CA THR A 136 -6.28 7.46 -5.32
C THR A 136 -5.43 8.09 -4.22
N CYS A 137 -5.61 9.37 -3.98
CA CYS A 137 -5.08 10.06 -2.82
C CYS A 137 -6.01 11.22 -2.46
N ASP A 138 -5.92 11.67 -1.21
CA ASP A 138 -6.67 12.85 -0.76
C ASP A 138 -6.22 14.09 -1.53
N GLU A 139 -7.14 15.02 -1.75
CA GLU A 139 -6.88 16.20 -2.57
C GLU A 139 -5.75 17.07 -2.00
N ASP A 140 -5.65 17.16 -0.70
CA ASP A 140 -4.61 17.90 -0.01
C ASP A 140 -3.29 17.15 0.19
N ASN A 141 -3.25 15.84 -0.15
CA ASN A 141 -2.05 15.02 -0.05
C ASN A 141 -1.13 15.23 -1.25
N ILE A 142 -0.49 16.38 -1.29
CA ILE A 142 0.41 16.79 -2.38
C ILE A 142 1.61 15.83 -2.54
N ALA A 143 2.10 15.26 -1.44
CA ALA A 143 3.21 14.32 -1.48
C ALA A 143 2.83 13.04 -2.25
N SER A 144 1.67 12.47 -1.97
CA SER A 144 1.17 11.30 -2.69
C SER A 144 0.87 11.61 -4.15
N GLU A 145 0.26 12.76 -4.44
CA GLU A 145 0.02 13.20 -5.82
C GLU A 145 1.31 13.24 -6.64
N LYS A 146 2.37 13.84 -6.10
CA LYS A 146 3.68 13.88 -6.78
C LYS A 146 4.28 12.50 -7.04
N VAL A 147 4.11 11.58 -6.09
CA VAL A 147 4.56 10.19 -6.25
C VAL A 147 3.81 9.52 -7.39
N ILE A 148 2.50 9.63 -7.42
CA ILE A 148 1.63 9.03 -8.46
C ILE A 148 1.97 9.60 -9.85
N LEU A 149 2.06 10.92 -9.96
CA LEU A 149 2.42 11.59 -11.22
C LEU A 149 3.82 11.23 -11.71
N SER A 150 4.76 10.92 -10.81
CA SER A 150 6.10 10.48 -11.18
C SER A 150 6.13 9.13 -11.90
N ALA A 151 5.06 8.35 -11.82
CA ALA A 151 4.88 7.08 -12.51
C ALA A 151 4.19 7.24 -13.89
N ASN A 152 4.14 8.45 -14.44
CA ASN A 152 3.44 8.80 -15.68
C ASN A 152 1.92 8.55 -15.62
N ALA A 153 1.33 8.64 -14.43
CA ALA A 153 -0.11 8.54 -14.25
C ALA A 153 -0.82 9.73 -14.92
N LYS A 154 -2.01 9.46 -15.44
CA LYS A 154 -2.91 10.50 -15.97
C LYS A 154 -3.96 10.80 -14.94
N PHE A 155 -4.22 12.07 -14.70
CA PHE A 155 -5.31 12.50 -13.85
C PHE A 155 -6.66 12.07 -14.47
N GLU A 156 -7.54 11.50 -13.67
CA GLU A 156 -8.87 11.09 -14.08
C GLU A 156 -9.92 12.08 -13.57
N ASP A 157 -10.18 12.13 -12.27
CA ASP A 157 -11.13 13.07 -11.69
C ASP A 157 -10.90 13.31 -10.19
N ILE A 158 -11.78 14.11 -9.59
CA ILE A 158 -11.87 14.34 -8.15
C ILE A 158 -13.27 13.90 -7.72
N ARG A 159 -13.35 13.07 -6.68
CA ARG A 159 -14.60 12.60 -6.11
C ARG A 159 -14.71 12.97 -4.64
N CYS A 160 -15.93 13.08 -4.16
CA CYS A 160 -16.23 13.45 -2.78
C CYS A 160 -16.75 12.24 -2.00
N ILE A 161 -16.17 12.00 -0.82
CA ILE A 161 -16.69 11.03 0.14
C ILE A 161 -16.96 11.77 1.44
N ASP A 162 -18.18 11.70 1.96
CA ASP A 162 -18.54 12.28 3.26
C ASP A 162 -18.02 13.72 3.46
N GLY A 163 -17.99 14.51 2.37
CA GLY A 163 -17.48 15.88 2.38
C GLY A 163 -15.98 16.04 2.12
N GLU A 164 -15.23 14.97 1.93
CA GLU A 164 -13.81 15.00 1.56
C GLU A 164 -13.61 14.72 0.08
N ASN A 165 -12.73 15.47 -0.56
CA ASN A 165 -12.38 15.29 -1.96
C ASN A 165 -11.21 14.32 -2.12
N ILE A 166 -11.38 13.32 -2.98
CA ILE A 166 -10.34 12.36 -3.33
C ILE A 166 -9.96 12.52 -4.79
N LYS A 167 -8.66 12.62 -5.06
CA LYS A 167 -8.11 12.62 -6.42
C LYS A 167 -7.86 11.20 -6.88
N GLU A 168 -8.39 10.87 -8.05
CA GLU A 168 -8.13 9.59 -8.73
C GLU A 168 -7.14 9.78 -9.88
N LYS A 169 -6.18 8.89 -9.99
CA LYS A 169 -5.13 8.96 -11.02
C LYS A 169 -4.74 7.59 -11.56
#